data_d5a17292b5c2be5f68fd10cad7a24aef
#
_entry.id   d5a17292b5c2be5f68fd10cad7a24aef
#
_cell.length_a   1.000
_cell.length_b   1.000
_cell.length_c   1.000
_cell.angle_alpha   90.00
_cell.angle_beta   90.00
_cell.angle_gamma   90.00
#
_symmetry.space_group_name_H-M   'P 1'
#
loop_
_entity.id
_entity.type
_entity.pdbx_description
1 polymer ?
#
loop_
_entity_poly.entity_id
_entity_poly.type
_entity_poly.pdbx_seq_one_letter_code
_entity_poly.pdbx_strand_id
1 'polypeptide(L)'
;MNCVEVRELVHRYGGDTVLGGIELQVPQGSIYGFLGPNGAGKTTTLRLLLGLLKKQQGSITLFGQSLDAHRIDILRKVGALIESPSVYDHLTAVENLELLRRVHRCPPRRIQEVLSLVDLADTKGKSARQFSLGMRQRLGIAIALLHSPELLILDEPTNGLDPNGIIEMRELLKRLNREHGITILISSHLLAEIERLVTDVGVISHGVMRFQGPMSELKRRQPRGLTLSLRTNDDGKALRVLAEQGLGARADEGRLVLPRSSDGEVAAVNRCLVSQGLEVYELSAGGNDLEANFMELIEVRP
;
A
#
# COMPACT_ATOMS: atom_id res chain seq x y z
N MET A 1 -13.98 15.75 1.76
CA MET A 1 -13.27 16.56 0.75
C MET A 1 -12.05 15.78 0.30
N ASN A 2 -11.74 15.75 -0.99
CA ASN A 2 -10.57 15.02 -1.49
C ASN A 2 -9.35 15.95 -1.55
N CYS A 3 -8.21 15.43 -1.11
CA CYS A 3 -6.91 16.08 -1.23
C CYS A 3 -6.36 15.93 -2.65
N VAL A 4 -6.57 14.75 -3.28
CA VAL A 4 -6.21 14.45 -4.66
C VAL A 4 -7.43 13.93 -5.39
N GLU A 5 -7.68 14.47 -6.58
CA GLU A 5 -8.66 13.95 -7.52
C GLU A 5 -8.03 13.82 -8.91
N VAL A 6 -8.16 12.65 -9.49
CA VAL A 6 -7.72 12.33 -10.86
C VAL A 6 -8.92 11.79 -11.62
N ARG A 7 -9.12 12.27 -12.85
CA ARG A 7 -10.21 11.83 -13.70
C ARG A 7 -9.69 11.50 -15.09
N GLU A 8 -10.05 10.33 -15.59
CA GLU A 8 -9.75 9.82 -16.95
C GLU A 8 -8.27 9.99 -17.33
N LEU A 9 -7.35 9.75 -16.38
CA LEU A 9 -5.94 9.96 -16.62
C LEU A 9 -5.36 8.89 -17.54
N VAL A 10 -4.88 9.30 -18.71
CA VAL A 10 -4.22 8.44 -19.68
C VAL A 10 -2.77 8.84 -19.83
N HIS A 11 -1.88 7.85 -19.86
CA HIS A 11 -0.47 8.04 -20.17
C HIS A 11 0.10 6.86 -20.95
N ARG A 12 0.92 7.18 -21.97
CA ARG A 12 1.57 6.21 -22.85
C ARG A 12 3.06 6.51 -22.93
N TYR A 13 3.86 5.46 -22.93
CA TYR A 13 5.27 5.53 -23.30
C TYR A 13 5.44 4.92 -24.70
N GLY A 14 5.80 5.76 -25.69
CA GLY A 14 5.81 5.29 -27.07
C GLY A 14 4.41 4.85 -27.51
N GLY A 15 4.28 3.57 -27.90
CA GLY A 15 3.01 2.95 -28.29
C GLY A 15 2.23 2.30 -27.14
N ASP A 16 2.89 2.05 -26.00
CA ASP A 16 2.34 1.26 -24.92
C ASP A 16 1.53 2.12 -23.93
N THR A 17 0.27 1.77 -23.73
CA THR A 17 -0.60 2.43 -22.75
C THR A 17 -0.29 1.89 -21.34
N VAL A 18 0.25 2.76 -20.49
CA VAL A 18 0.56 2.43 -19.08
C VAL A 18 -0.59 2.80 -18.15
N LEU A 19 -1.31 3.88 -18.48
CA LEU A 19 -2.52 4.29 -17.74
C LEU A 19 -3.66 4.44 -18.73
N GLY A 20 -4.76 3.72 -18.48
CA GLY A 20 -5.90 3.60 -19.40
C GLY A 20 -7.17 4.29 -18.88
N GLY A 21 -7.09 5.53 -18.40
CA GLY A 21 -8.26 6.25 -17.87
C GLY A 21 -8.42 6.05 -16.36
N ILE A 22 -7.38 6.37 -15.58
CA ILE A 22 -7.40 6.23 -14.12
C ILE A 22 -8.31 7.26 -13.46
N GLU A 23 -9.13 6.79 -12.53
CA GLU A 23 -9.89 7.56 -11.57
C GLU A 23 -9.28 7.38 -10.18
N LEU A 24 -8.80 8.45 -9.52
CA LEU A 24 -8.21 8.38 -8.18
C LEU A 24 -8.77 9.47 -7.29
N GLN A 25 -9.21 9.10 -6.10
CA GLN A 25 -9.73 10.01 -5.08
C GLN A 25 -9.07 9.71 -3.75
N VAL A 26 -8.24 10.64 -3.26
CA VAL A 26 -7.56 10.54 -1.97
C VAL A 26 -8.25 11.48 -0.98
N PRO A 27 -8.94 10.97 0.05
CA PRO A 27 -9.57 11.81 1.07
C PRO A 27 -8.53 12.62 1.85
N GLN A 28 -8.87 13.86 2.19
CA GLN A 28 -8.01 14.69 3.04
C GLN A 28 -7.90 14.08 4.44
N GLY A 29 -6.68 14.07 4.99
CA GLY A 29 -6.40 13.51 6.31
C GLY A 29 -6.33 11.97 6.34
N SER A 30 -6.48 11.30 5.20
CA SER A 30 -6.32 9.84 5.12
C SER A 30 -4.87 9.41 4.99
N ILE A 31 -4.60 8.15 5.35
CA ILE A 31 -3.44 7.42 4.85
C ILE A 31 -3.98 6.50 3.75
N TYR A 32 -3.70 6.87 2.51
CA TYR A 32 -4.20 6.20 1.32
C TYR A 32 -3.15 5.25 0.73
N GLY A 33 -3.49 3.96 0.64
CA GLY A 33 -2.66 2.94 0.00
C GLY A 33 -2.96 2.82 -1.49
N PHE A 34 -1.97 3.03 -2.35
CA PHE A 34 -2.07 2.81 -3.79
C PHE A 34 -1.37 1.51 -4.17
N LEU A 35 -2.16 0.45 -4.29
CA LEU A 35 -1.72 -0.93 -4.41
C LEU A 35 -1.75 -1.45 -5.84
N GLY A 36 -0.84 -2.33 -6.16
CA GLY A 36 -0.83 -3.04 -7.43
C GLY A 36 0.49 -3.74 -7.72
N PRO A 37 0.53 -4.69 -8.64
CA PRO A 37 1.74 -5.38 -9.02
C PRO A 37 2.78 -4.42 -9.64
N ASN A 38 4.02 -4.92 -9.77
CA ASN A 38 5.05 -4.19 -10.48
C ASN A 38 4.62 -3.97 -11.94
N GLY A 39 4.86 -2.76 -12.46
CA GLY A 39 4.41 -2.39 -13.82
C GLY A 39 2.93 -1.99 -13.94
N ALA A 40 2.13 -2.02 -12.88
CA ALA A 40 0.72 -1.63 -12.93
C ALA A 40 0.46 -0.13 -13.21
N GLY A 41 1.50 0.73 -13.14
CA GLY A 41 1.37 2.16 -13.37
C GLY A 41 1.44 3.03 -12.10
N LYS A 42 1.76 2.46 -10.92
CA LYS A 42 1.83 3.19 -9.65
C LYS A 42 2.79 4.39 -9.71
N THR A 43 4.08 4.15 -9.92
CA THR A 43 5.12 5.20 -10.01
C THR A 43 4.80 6.22 -11.12
N THR A 44 4.27 5.77 -12.27
CA THR A 44 3.85 6.67 -13.36
C THR A 44 2.75 7.62 -12.88
N THR A 45 1.74 7.10 -12.18
CA THR A 45 0.68 7.92 -11.59
C THR A 45 1.26 8.94 -10.60
N LEU A 46 2.12 8.51 -9.66
CA LEU A 46 2.74 9.42 -8.69
C LEU A 46 3.60 10.51 -9.38
N ARG A 47 4.36 10.16 -10.41
CA ARG A 47 5.12 11.14 -11.19
C ARG A 47 4.23 12.16 -11.91
N LEU A 48 3.07 11.75 -12.40
CA LEU A 48 2.08 12.64 -13.00
C LEU A 48 1.45 13.59 -11.98
N LEU A 49 1.12 13.11 -10.77
CA LEU A 49 0.63 13.92 -9.65
C LEU A 49 1.63 14.99 -9.23
N LEU A 50 2.92 14.70 -9.34
CA LEU A 50 4.01 15.64 -9.02
C LEU A 50 4.39 16.53 -10.22
N GLY A 51 3.72 16.38 -11.37
CA GLY A 51 4.07 17.10 -12.59
C GLY A 51 5.48 16.79 -13.10
N LEU A 52 6.09 15.67 -12.71
CA LEU A 52 7.37 15.17 -13.24
C LEU A 52 7.21 14.59 -14.64
N LEU A 53 5.99 14.17 -14.96
CA LEU A 53 5.56 13.77 -16.29
C LEU A 53 4.43 14.67 -16.75
N LYS A 54 4.38 14.95 -18.06
CA LYS A 54 3.26 15.67 -18.67
C LYS A 54 2.12 14.70 -18.94
N LYS A 55 0.93 14.97 -18.39
CA LYS A 55 -0.26 14.20 -18.70
C LYS A 55 -0.64 14.34 -20.18
N GLN A 56 -1.18 13.28 -20.75
CA GLN A 56 -1.63 13.26 -22.15
C GLN A 56 -3.13 13.51 -22.24
N GLN A 57 -3.93 12.88 -21.35
CA GLN A 57 -5.38 13.07 -21.25
C GLN A 57 -5.81 13.07 -19.79
N GLY A 58 -7.04 13.50 -19.54
CA GLY A 58 -7.62 13.56 -18.21
C GLY A 58 -7.30 14.82 -17.42
N SER A 59 -7.65 14.84 -16.15
CA SER A 59 -7.42 15.97 -15.25
C SER A 59 -6.83 15.51 -13.92
N ILE A 60 -6.01 16.39 -13.33
CA ILE A 60 -5.42 16.20 -12.00
C ILE A 60 -5.71 17.45 -11.18
N THR A 61 -6.34 17.25 -10.04
CA THR A 61 -6.68 18.31 -9.09
C THR A 61 -6.11 17.94 -7.73
N LEU A 62 -5.35 18.84 -7.10
CA LEU A 62 -4.87 18.72 -5.73
C LEU A 62 -5.38 19.90 -4.91
N PHE A 63 -5.84 19.66 -3.70
CA PHE A 63 -6.39 20.69 -2.81
C PHE A 63 -7.49 21.53 -3.48
N GLY A 64 -8.30 20.92 -4.36
CA GLY A 64 -9.34 21.59 -5.13
C GLY A 64 -8.84 22.47 -6.28
N GLN A 65 -7.54 22.46 -6.59
CA GLN A 65 -6.93 23.29 -7.64
C GLN A 65 -6.37 22.41 -8.77
N SER A 66 -6.55 22.85 -10.02
CA SER A 66 -5.97 22.18 -11.19
C SER A 66 -4.44 22.24 -11.18
N LEU A 67 -3.79 21.08 -11.28
CA LEU A 67 -2.33 20.98 -11.34
C LEU A 67 -1.74 21.75 -12.56
N ASP A 68 -2.45 21.75 -13.68
CA ASP A 68 -1.98 22.48 -14.88
C ASP A 68 -1.91 23.99 -14.66
N ALA A 69 -2.89 24.55 -13.95
CA ALA A 69 -2.99 25.99 -13.74
C ALA A 69 -2.18 26.49 -12.52
N HIS A 70 -2.08 25.70 -11.46
CA HIS A 70 -1.54 26.12 -10.17
C HIS A 70 -0.38 25.24 -9.67
N ARG A 71 0.42 24.69 -10.60
CA ARG A 71 1.46 23.69 -10.30
C ARG A 71 2.41 24.11 -9.17
N ILE A 72 2.93 25.34 -9.21
CA ILE A 72 3.94 25.79 -8.24
C ILE A 72 3.32 25.92 -6.84
N ASP A 73 2.15 26.49 -6.73
CA ASP A 73 1.48 26.69 -5.44
C ASP A 73 1.02 25.37 -4.82
N ILE A 74 0.57 24.45 -5.66
CA ILE A 74 0.23 23.08 -5.26
C ILE A 74 1.48 22.35 -4.74
N LEU A 75 2.57 22.34 -5.51
CA LEU A 75 3.77 21.57 -5.16
C LEU A 75 4.50 22.12 -3.93
N ARG A 76 4.29 23.40 -3.57
CA ARG A 76 4.75 23.95 -2.28
C ARG A 76 4.10 23.28 -1.06
N LYS A 77 2.95 22.63 -1.24
CA LYS A 77 2.21 21.92 -0.19
C LYS A 77 2.39 20.40 -0.24
N VAL A 78 3.21 19.91 -1.17
CA VAL A 78 3.42 18.47 -1.40
C VAL A 78 4.86 18.10 -1.09
N GLY A 79 5.06 17.19 -0.14
CA GLY A 79 6.33 16.48 0.06
C GLY A 79 6.32 15.17 -0.71
N ALA A 80 7.45 14.78 -1.28
CA ALA A 80 7.51 13.54 -2.04
C ALA A 80 8.82 12.78 -1.84
N LEU A 81 8.71 11.45 -1.83
CA LEU A 81 9.82 10.53 -1.93
C LEU A 81 9.48 9.51 -3.02
N ILE A 82 10.09 9.65 -4.19
CA ILE A 82 9.87 8.77 -5.35
C ILE A 82 11.12 7.94 -5.57
N GLU A 83 10.95 6.63 -5.64
CA GLU A 83 12.04 5.64 -5.75
C GLU A 83 12.99 5.67 -4.54
N SER A 84 14.26 6.00 -4.73
CA SER A 84 15.24 6.05 -3.65
C SER A 84 15.49 7.47 -3.14
N PRO A 85 15.81 7.64 -1.85
CA PRO A 85 16.17 8.93 -1.32
C PRO A 85 17.39 9.53 -2.02
N SER A 86 17.21 10.69 -2.66
CA SER A 86 18.31 11.45 -3.27
C SER A 86 19.06 12.24 -2.19
N VAL A 87 20.01 11.59 -1.52
CA VAL A 87 20.83 12.18 -0.47
C VAL A 87 22.30 12.22 -0.88
N TYR A 88 23.02 13.22 -0.41
CA TYR A 88 24.47 13.29 -0.58
C TYR A 88 25.15 12.40 0.46
N ASP A 89 25.69 11.28 0.02
CA ASP A 89 26.24 10.22 0.88
C ASP A 89 27.38 10.68 1.80
N HIS A 90 28.17 11.65 1.38
CA HIS A 90 29.30 12.20 2.14
C HIS A 90 28.88 13.25 3.18
N LEU A 91 27.66 13.75 3.12
CA LEU A 91 27.11 14.74 4.06
C LEU A 91 26.36 14.05 5.21
N THR A 92 26.30 14.73 6.34
CA THR A 92 25.46 14.36 7.48
C THR A 92 23.97 14.62 7.18
N ALA A 93 23.06 14.13 8.04
CA ALA A 93 21.63 14.43 7.91
C ALA A 93 21.37 15.94 7.97
N VAL A 94 22.01 16.64 8.89
CA VAL A 94 21.90 18.10 9.06
C VAL A 94 22.35 18.83 7.80
N GLU A 95 23.50 18.48 7.23
CA GLU A 95 24.04 19.11 6.03
C GLU A 95 23.15 18.85 4.78
N ASN A 96 22.64 17.63 4.62
CA ASN A 96 21.67 17.31 3.57
C ASN A 96 20.41 18.20 3.67
N LEU A 97 19.86 18.35 4.86
CA LEU A 97 18.69 19.21 5.11
C LEU A 97 19.00 20.70 4.94
N GLU A 98 20.20 21.13 5.33
CA GLU A 98 20.61 22.55 5.21
C GLU A 98 20.61 23.02 3.76
N LEU A 99 21.05 22.17 2.81
CA LEU A 99 21.03 22.50 1.37
C LEU A 99 19.60 22.81 0.90
N LEU A 100 18.63 21.97 1.27
CA LEU A 100 17.25 22.09 0.83
C LEU A 100 16.47 23.14 1.64
N ARG A 101 16.84 23.34 2.92
CA ARG A 101 16.29 24.41 3.75
C ARG A 101 16.47 25.77 3.09
N ARG A 102 17.65 26.03 2.49
CA ARG A 102 17.94 27.29 1.77
C ARG A 102 17.05 27.45 0.54
N VAL A 103 16.85 26.36 -0.22
CA VAL A 103 15.97 26.35 -1.40
C VAL A 103 14.52 26.66 -1.01
N HIS A 104 14.01 26.02 0.04
CA HIS A 104 12.65 26.22 0.54
C HIS A 104 12.49 27.45 1.43
N ARG A 105 13.60 28.16 1.76
CA ARG A 105 13.62 29.33 2.66
C ARG A 105 13.02 29.05 4.05
N CYS A 106 13.19 27.82 4.55
CA CYS A 106 12.72 27.44 5.88
C CYS A 106 13.63 28.02 6.98
N PRO A 107 13.11 28.27 8.20
CA PRO A 107 13.94 28.72 9.32
C PRO A 107 14.91 27.61 9.76
N PRO A 108 16.11 27.95 10.30
CA PRO A 108 17.13 26.96 10.72
C PRO A 108 16.62 25.91 11.73
N ARG A 109 15.73 26.29 12.65
CA ARG A 109 15.12 25.40 13.64
C ARG A 109 14.36 24.22 12.99
N ARG A 110 13.88 24.40 11.76
CA ARG A 110 13.10 23.37 11.05
C ARG A 110 13.90 22.10 10.80
N ILE A 111 15.24 22.18 10.67
CA ILE A 111 16.10 21.01 10.52
C ILE A 111 15.98 20.11 11.74
N GLN A 112 16.13 20.68 12.93
CA GLN A 112 16.06 19.89 14.16
C GLN A 112 14.64 19.33 14.39
N GLU A 113 13.61 20.11 14.07
CA GLU A 113 12.23 19.66 14.15
C GLU A 113 11.99 18.40 13.25
N VAL A 114 12.36 18.45 11.97
CA VAL A 114 12.13 17.30 11.08
C VAL A 114 13.00 16.10 11.42
N LEU A 115 14.25 16.31 11.87
CA LEU A 115 15.09 15.21 12.34
C LEU A 115 14.50 14.51 13.57
N SER A 116 13.90 15.28 14.47
CA SER A 116 13.18 14.71 15.63
C SER A 116 11.94 13.95 15.19
N LEU A 117 11.17 14.47 14.20
CA LEU A 117 9.99 13.80 13.66
C LEU A 117 10.29 12.43 13.08
N VAL A 118 11.45 12.26 12.45
CA VAL A 118 11.84 11.00 11.80
C VAL A 118 12.81 10.14 12.62
N ASP A 119 13.01 10.47 13.89
CA ASP A 119 13.89 9.75 14.83
C ASP A 119 15.36 9.69 14.37
N LEU A 120 15.87 10.79 13.77
CA LEU A 120 17.27 10.94 13.34
C LEU A 120 18.03 12.04 14.09
N ALA A 121 17.49 12.61 15.18
CA ALA A 121 18.11 13.69 15.93
C ALA A 121 19.47 13.30 16.53
N ASP A 122 19.66 12.04 16.91
CA ASP A 122 20.86 11.54 17.59
C ASP A 122 21.94 10.98 16.65
N THR A 123 21.83 11.21 15.34
CA THR A 123 22.78 10.71 14.35
C THR A 123 24.07 11.56 14.23
N LYS A 124 24.43 12.25 15.30
CA LYS A 124 25.53 13.24 15.38
C LYS A 124 26.78 12.83 14.62
N GLY A 125 27.16 13.63 13.62
CA GLY A 125 28.41 13.49 12.89
C GLY A 125 28.51 12.30 11.91
N LYS A 126 27.50 11.41 11.85
CA LYS A 126 27.48 10.32 10.87
C LYS A 126 27.09 10.85 9.51
N SER A 127 27.86 10.52 8.46
CA SER A 127 27.46 10.79 7.09
C SER A 127 26.37 9.82 6.65
N ALA A 128 25.54 10.25 5.67
CA ALA A 128 24.44 9.44 5.14
C ALA A 128 24.91 8.09 4.55
N ARG A 129 26.18 7.98 4.12
CA ARG A 129 26.79 6.72 3.70
C ARG A 129 26.82 5.66 4.80
N GLN A 130 26.87 6.08 6.08
CA GLN A 130 26.92 5.19 7.23
C GLN A 130 25.51 4.81 7.74
N PHE A 131 24.47 5.33 7.10
CA PHE A 131 23.09 5.04 7.48
C PHE A 131 22.65 3.68 6.96
N SER A 132 21.84 2.98 7.77
CA SER A 132 21.08 1.83 7.28
C SER A 132 20.06 2.28 6.21
N LEU A 133 19.50 1.35 5.45
CA LEU A 133 18.48 1.66 4.47
C LEU A 133 17.29 2.40 5.13
N GLY A 134 16.81 1.92 6.29
CA GLY A 134 15.72 2.57 7.03
C GLY A 134 16.07 4.00 7.47
N MET A 135 17.31 4.27 7.92
CA MET A 135 17.76 5.62 8.23
C MET A 135 17.81 6.52 6.99
N ARG A 136 18.22 5.99 5.82
CA ARG A 136 18.19 6.72 4.55
C ARG A 136 16.77 7.05 4.11
N GLN A 137 15.84 6.11 4.23
CA GLN A 137 14.41 6.33 3.95
C GLN A 137 13.83 7.43 4.86
N ARG A 138 14.11 7.36 6.16
CA ARG A 138 13.71 8.40 7.12
C ARG A 138 14.30 9.77 6.79
N LEU A 139 15.57 9.84 6.35
CA LEU A 139 16.17 11.09 5.90
C LEU A 139 15.47 11.63 4.64
N GLY A 140 15.11 10.76 3.69
CA GLY A 140 14.28 11.14 2.53
C GLY A 140 12.92 11.72 2.93
N ILE A 141 12.27 11.12 3.93
CA ILE A 141 11.02 11.64 4.49
C ILE A 141 11.25 12.99 5.21
N ALA A 142 12.35 13.14 5.98
CA ALA A 142 12.71 14.42 6.60
C ALA A 142 12.87 15.55 5.58
N ILE A 143 13.50 15.24 4.45
CA ILE A 143 13.63 16.16 3.31
C ILE A 143 12.25 16.55 2.77
N ALA A 144 11.37 15.57 2.56
CA ALA A 144 10.02 15.78 2.07
C ALA A 144 9.14 16.60 3.05
N LEU A 145 9.43 16.53 4.35
CA LEU A 145 8.72 17.27 5.42
C LEU A 145 9.26 18.67 5.68
N LEU A 146 10.40 19.04 5.12
CA LEU A 146 11.14 20.25 5.48
C LEU A 146 10.32 21.54 5.33
N HIS A 147 9.51 21.63 4.28
CA HIS A 147 8.67 22.79 3.95
C HIS A 147 7.24 22.70 4.49
N SER A 148 6.98 21.77 5.45
CA SER A 148 5.67 21.60 6.12
C SER A 148 4.54 21.27 5.15
N PRO A 149 4.61 20.18 4.38
CA PRO A 149 3.60 19.83 3.40
C PRO A 149 2.27 19.41 4.04
N GLU A 150 1.17 19.61 3.30
CA GLU A 150 -0.17 19.11 3.65
C GLU A 150 -0.42 17.69 3.08
N LEU A 151 0.33 17.30 2.03
CA LEU A 151 0.29 15.98 1.39
C LEU A 151 1.69 15.41 1.30
N LEU A 152 1.86 14.15 1.69
CA LEU A 152 3.10 13.39 1.53
C LEU A 152 2.86 12.23 0.56
N ILE A 153 3.64 12.18 -0.54
CA ILE A 153 3.58 11.14 -1.56
C ILE A 153 4.82 10.26 -1.44
N LEU A 154 4.63 8.97 -1.18
CA LEU A 154 5.71 8.02 -0.93
C LEU A 154 5.60 6.83 -1.89
N ASP A 155 6.65 6.62 -2.69
CA ASP A 155 6.72 5.47 -3.59
C ASP A 155 7.52 4.33 -2.96
N GLU A 156 6.83 3.23 -2.60
CA GLU A 156 7.40 2.01 -2.02
C GLU A 156 8.36 2.27 -0.81
N PRO A 157 7.98 3.09 0.20
CA PRO A 157 8.92 3.53 1.25
C PRO A 157 9.37 2.41 2.21
N THR A 158 8.72 1.25 2.18
CA THR A 158 9.05 0.05 2.97
C THR A 158 9.92 -0.93 2.19
N ASN A 159 10.10 -0.72 0.89
CA ASN A 159 10.83 -1.66 0.03
C ASN A 159 12.28 -1.87 0.50
N GLY A 160 12.65 -3.15 0.70
CA GLY A 160 13.98 -3.56 1.14
C GLY A 160 14.27 -3.33 2.63
N LEU A 161 13.31 -2.87 3.42
CA LEU A 161 13.46 -2.80 4.87
C LEU A 161 13.30 -4.19 5.50
N ASP A 162 13.99 -4.40 6.61
CA ASP A 162 13.75 -5.56 7.47
C ASP A 162 12.39 -5.44 8.20
N PRO A 163 11.87 -6.52 8.80
CA PRO A 163 10.56 -6.49 9.47
C PRO A 163 10.43 -5.40 10.54
N ASN A 164 11.50 -5.12 11.29
CA ASN A 164 11.51 -4.05 12.30
C ASN A 164 11.43 -2.67 11.64
N GLY A 165 12.20 -2.44 10.58
CA GLY A 165 12.17 -1.20 9.80
C GLY A 165 10.79 -0.92 9.19
N ILE A 166 10.06 -1.96 8.73
CA ILE A 166 8.68 -1.83 8.25
C ILE A 166 7.74 -1.38 9.38
N ILE A 167 7.87 -1.98 10.58
CA ILE A 167 7.07 -1.59 11.75
C ILE A 167 7.34 -0.13 12.13
N GLU A 168 8.61 0.24 12.24
CA GLU A 168 9.02 1.59 12.60
C GLU A 168 8.57 2.63 11.56
N MET A 169 8.68 2.32 10.26
CA MET A 169 8.20 3.19 9.19
C MET A 169 6.69 3.39 9.27
N ARG A 170 5.93 2.34 9.53
CA ARG A 170 4.48 2.41 9.71
C ARG A 170 4.09 3.31 10.88
N GLU A 171 4.74 3.16 12.03
CA GLU A 171 4.45 3.99 13.19
C GLU A 171 4.83 5.45 12.97
N LEU A 172 5.93 5.73 12.26
CA LEU A 172 6.29 7.08 11.82
C LEU A 172 5.18 7.70 10.96
N LEU A 173 4.70 6.98 9.94
CA LEU A 173 3.66 7.50 9.03
C LEU A 173 2.32 7.73 9.77
N LYS A 174 1.93 6.84 10.68
CA LYS A 174 0.76 7.05 11.54
C LYS A 174 0.91 8.29 12.42
N ARG A 175 2.08 8.49 13.02
CA ARG A 175 2.37 9.67 13.84
C ARG A 175 2.26 10.95 13.03
N LEU A 176 2.86 11.00 11.84
CA LEU A 176 2.78 12.15 10.93
C LEU A 176 1.33 12.49 10.53
N ASN A 177 0.54 11.47 10.23
CA ASN A 177 -0.87 11.68 9.89
C ASN A 177 -1.68 12.16 11.11
N ARG A 178 -1.62 11.44 12.23
CA ARG A 178 -2.48 11.69 13.39
C ARG A 178 -2.12 12.99 14.13
N GLU A 179 -0.81 13.27 14.32
CA GLU A 179 -0.33 14.39 15.15
C GLU A 179 -0.11 15.66 14.34
N HIS A 180 0.19 15.53 13.05
CA HIS A 180 0.46 16.68 12.18
C HIS A 180 -0.58 16.90 11.09
N GLY A 181 -1.61 16.04 10.99
CA GLY A 181 -2.71 16.19 10.05
C GLY A 181 -2.32 15.98 8.58
N ILE A 182 -1.15 15.40 8.30
CA ILE A 182 -0.64 15.24 6.94
C ILE A 182 -1.42 14.14 6.24
N THR A 183 -1.98 14.42 5.06
CA THR A 183 -2.51 13.40 4.16
C THR A 183 -1.35 12.60 3.57
N ILE A 184 -1.43 11.28 3.55
CA ILE A 184 -0.34 10.43 3.05
C ILE A 184 -0.87 9.56 1.91
N LEU A 185 -0.22 9.62 0.75
CA LEU A 185 -0.42 8.71 -0.38
C LEU A 185 0.82 7.83 -0.50
N ILE A 186 0.65 6.54 -0.24
CA ILE A 186 1.74 5.55 -0.24
C ILE A 186 1.48 4.48 -1.31
N SER A 187 2.45 4.24 -2.20
CA SER A 187 2.40 3.08 -3.09
C SER A 187 3.00 1.85 -2.42
N SER A 188 2.45 0.67 -2.73
CA SER A 188 3.05 -0.62 -2.38
C SER A 188 2.60 -1.70 -3.37
N HIS A 189 3.41 -2.73 -3.53
CA HIS A 189 3.03 -3.97 -4.20
C HIS A 189 2.63 -5.08 -3.22
N LEU A 190 2.87 -4.88 -1.91
CA LEU A 190 2.58 -5.83 -0.84
C LEU A 190 1.47 -5.29 0.05
N LEU A 191 0.31 -5.94 0.00
CA LEU A 191 -0.85 -5.58 0.80
C LEU A 191 -0.58 -5.75 2.30
N ALA A 192 0.09 -6.84 2.69
CA ALA A 192 0.39 -7.17 4.10
C ALA A 192 1.21 -6.08 4.82
N GLU A 193 2.06 -5.33 4.09
CA GLU A 193 2.86 -4.26 4.66
C GLU A 193 2.04 -3.05 5.08
N ILE A 194 1.01 -2.71 4.30
CA ILE A 194 0.25 -1.48 4.48
C ILE A 194 -1.15 -1.67 5.03
N GLU A 195 -1.65 -2.91 5.08
CA GLU A 195 -2.99 -3.24 5.59
C GLU A 195 -3.31 -2.62 6.96
N ARG A 196 -2.29 -2.60 7.85
CA ARG A 196 -2.42 -2.06 9.21
C ARG A 196 -2.11 -0.57 9.31
N LEU A 197 -1.76 0.05 8.19
CA LEU A 197 -1.38 1.46 8.10
C LEU A 197 -2.50 2.31 7.50
N VAL A 198 -3.07 1.85 6.41
CA VAL A 198 -3.94 2.68 5.57
C VAL A 198 -5.39 2.70 6.05
N THR A 199 -6.05 3.83 5.85
CA THR A 199 -7.49 4.02 6.08
C THR A 199 -8.29 3.72 4.83
N ASP A 200 -7.75 4.12 3.67
CA ASP A 200 -8.35 4.01 2.35
C ASP A 200 -7.36 3.36 1.39
N VAL A 201 -7.87 2.73 0.35
CA VAL A 201 -7.05 1.98 -0.60
C VAL A 201 -7.58 2.10 -2.03
N GLY A 202 -6.66 2.21 -2.97
CA GLY A 202 -6.90 2.03 -4.40
C GLY A 202 -6.06 0.89 -4.94
N VAL A 203 -6.69 -0.03 -5.65
CA VAL A 203 -6.00 -1.16 -6.31
C VAL A 203 -5.94 -0.89 -7.81
N ILE A 204 -4.73 -0.85 -8.35
CA ILE A 204 -4.47 -0.69 -9.78
C ILE A 204 -3.88 -1.97 -10.35
N SER A 205 -4.36 -2.38 -11.53
CA SER A 205 -3.80 -3.49 -12.31
C SER A 205 -3.89 -3.17 -13.80
N HIS A 206 -2.78 -3.39 -14.53
CA HIS A 206 -2.70 -3.12 -15.98
C HIS A 206 -3.17 -1.71 -16.37
N GLY A 207 -2.79 -0.70 -15.57
CA GLY A 207 -3.13 0.70 -15.85
C GLY A 207 -4.60 1.07 -15.63
N VAL A 208 -5.39 0.23 -14.95
CA VAL A 208 -6.81 0.46 -14.66
C VAL A 208 -7.07 0.30 -13.17
N MET A 209 -7.90 1.18 -12.60
CA MET A 209 -8.36 1.04 -11.22
C MET A 209 -9.33 -0.13 -11.11
N ARG A 210 -9.04 -1.07 -10.20
CA ARG A 210 -9.86 -2.25 -9.93
C ARG A 210 -10.74 -2.11 -8.70
N PHE A 211 -10.26 -1.34 -7.74
CA PHE A 211 -10.99 -1.01 -6.52
C PHE A 211 -10.54 0.36 -6.00
N GLN A 212 -11.44 1.06 -5.35
CA GLN A 212 -11.15 2.26 -4.57
C GLN A 212 -12.19 2.40 -3.47
N GLY A 213 -11.72 2.62 -2.25
CA GLY A 213 -12.60 2.81 -1.08
C GLY A 213 -11.90 2.60 0.25
N PRO A 214 -12.64 2.62 1.36
CA PRO A 214 -12.10 2.32 2.69
C PRO A 214 -11.50 0.91 2.75
N MET A 215 -10.38 0.76 3.48
CA MET A 215 -9.75 -0.55 3.72
C MET A 215 -10.72 -1.55 4.34
N SER A 216 -11.65 -1.08 5.19
CA SER A 216 -12.69 -1.91 5.79
C SER A 216 -13.67 -2.51 4.76
N GLU A 217 -13.87 -1.83 3.63
CA GLU A 217 -14.70 -2.35 2.53
C GLU A 217 -13.96 -3.43 1.75
N LEU A 218 -12.67 -3.23 1.45
CA LEU A 218 -11.84 -4.25 0.82
C LEU A 218 -11.78 -5.52 1.69
N LYS A 219 -11.65 -5.36 3.01
CA LYS A 219 -11.68 -6.48 3.97
C LYS A 219 -13.01 -7.24 4.00
N ARG A 220 -14.13 -6.56 3.75
CA ARG A 220 -15.47 -7.17 3.73
C ARG A 220 -15.82 -7.82 2.40
N ARG A 221 -15.09 -7.52 1.33
CA ARG A 221 -15.27 -8.24 0.07
C ARG A 221 -14.98 -9.72 0.32
N GLN A 222 -15.99 -10.54 0.14
CA GLN A 222 -15.79 -11.99 0.16
C GLN A 222 -15.17 -12.40 -1.16
N PRO A 223 -14.07 -13.17 -1.17
CA PRO A 223 -13.60 -13.80 -2.41
C PRO A 223 -14.75 -14.61 -3.01
N ARG A 224 -14.83 -14.67 -4.32
CA ARG A 224 -15.76 -15.59 -5.00
C ARG A 224 -15.37 -17.01 -4.62
N GLY A 225 -16.10 -17.57 -3.61
CA GLY A 225 -15.85 -18.90 -3.08
C GLY A 225 -15.07 -18.88 -1.77
N LEU A 226 -15.81 -18.67 -0.67
CA LEU A 226 -15.31 -19.04 0.65
C LEU A 226 -14.89 -20.52 0.60
N THR A 227 -13.67 -20.83 1.01
CA THR A 227 -13.15 -22.18 1.03
C THR A 227 -12.90 -22.66 2.45
N LEU A 228 -13.14 -23.92 2.69
CA LEU A 228 -12.74 -24.63 3.87
C LEU A 228 -11.56 -25.53 3.50
N SER A 229 -10.41 -25.30 4.10
CA SER A 229 -9.23 -26.16 3.97
C SER A 229 -9.14 -27.08 5.19
N LEU A 230 -8.92 -28.36 4.97
CA LEU A 230 -8.79 -29.33 6.06
C LEU A 230 -7.72 -30.38 5.76
N ARG A 231 -7.17 -30.96 6.80
CA ARG A 231 -6.23 -32.07 6.74
C ARG A 231 -6.66 -33.13 7.72
N THR A 232 -6.67 -34.41 7.24
CA THR A 232 -7.12 -35.55 8.01
C THR A 232 -6.06 -36.63 8.05
N ASN A 233 -6.31 -37.71 8.84
CA ASN A 233 -5.50 -38.92 8.83
C ASN A 233 -5.66 -39.72 7.56
N ASP A 234 -6.78 -39.60 6.82
CA ASP A 234 -7.07 -40.29 5.56
C ASP A 234 -7.89 -39.39 4.63
N ASP A 235 -7.16 -38.62 3.79
CA ASP A 235 -7.77 -37.68 2.86
C ASP A 235 -8.61 -38.39 1.78
N GLY A 236 -8.26 -39.61 1.41
CA GLY A 236 -9.04 -40.43 0.43
C GLY A 236 -10.40 -40.82 0.98
N LYS A 237 -10.47 -41.22 2.26
CA LYS A 237 -11.74 -41.54 2.96
C LYS A 237 -12.53 -40.24 3.17
N ALA A 238 -11.87 -39.15 3.56
CA ALA A 238 -12.51 -37.85 3.78
C ALA A 238 -13.19 -37.33 2.50
N LEU A 239 -12.53 -37.40 1.33
CA LEU A 239 -13.12 -37.06 0.05
C LEU A 239 -14.41 -37.80 -0.27
N ARG A 240 -14.42 -39.14 -0.03
CA ARG A 240 -15.63 -39.98 -0.25
C ARG A 240 -16.76 -39.56 0.67
N VAL A 241 -16.49 -39.41 1.96
CA VAL A 241 -17.47 -38.95 2.95
C VAL A 241 -18.08 -37.61 2.61
N LEU A 242 -17.24 -36.67 2.20
CA LEU A 242 -17.71 -35.29 1.80
C LEU A 242 -18.52 -35.35 0.50
N ALA A 243 -18.12 -36.15 -0.46
CA ALA A 243 -18.86 -36.35 -1.72
C ALA A 243 -20.26 -36.97 -1.48
N GLU A 244 -20.39 -37.96 -0.57
CA GLU A 244 -21.68 -38.54 -0.15
C GLU A 244 -22.63 -37.51 0.47
N GLN A 245 -22.08 -36.44 1.10
CA GLN A 245 -22.85 -35.32 1.63
C GLN A 245 -23.12 -34.21 0.59
N GLY A 246 -22.77 -34.44 -0.68
CA GLY A 246 -22.93 -33.44 -1.76
C GLY A 246 -21.96 -32.29 -1.69
N LEU A 247 -20.89 -32.37 -0.89
CA LEU A 247 -19.88 -31.36 -0.75
C LEU A 247 -18.74 -31.62 -1.75
N GLY A 248 -18.55 -30.67 -2.67
CA GLY A 248 -17.55 -30.76 -3.73
C GLY A 248 -16.12 -30.47 -3.22
N ALA A 249 -15.56 -31.43 -2.47
CA ALA A 249 -14.18 -31.32 -1.98
C ALA A 249 -13.18 -31.76 -3.07
N ARG A 250 -12.00 -31.10 -3.09
CA ARG A 250 -10.87 -31.48 -3.95
C ARG A 250 -9.58 -31.53 -3.15
N ALA A 251 -8.63 -32.35 -3.59
CA ALA A 251 -7.28 -32.32 -3.05
C ALA A 251 -6.48 -31.16 -3.69
N ASP A 252 -5.77 -30.42 -2.87
CA ASP A 252 -4.94 -29.28 -3.26
C ASP A 252 -3.74 -29.18 -2.32
N GLU A 253 -2.51 -29.30 -2.85
CA GLU A 253 -1.23 -29.20 -2.12
C GLU A 253 -1.16 -29.95 -0.77
N GLY A 254 -1.71 -31.16 -0.71
CA GLY A 254 -1.70 -31.99 0.51
C GLY A 254 -2.75 -31.61 1.56
N ARG A 255 -3.77 -30.87 1.14
CA ARG A 255 -4.96 -30.49 1.90
C ARG A 255 -6.22 -30.82 1.11
N LEU A 256 -7.33 -30.92 1.77
CA LEU A 256 -8.63 -30.94 1.12
C LEU A 256 -9.25 -29.57 1.16
N VAL A 257 -9.73 -29.11 0.02
CA VAL A 257 -10.37 -27.81 -0.12
C VAL A 257 -11.79 -27.99 -0.64
N LEU A 258 -12.75 -27.34 0.01
CA LEU A 258 -14.16 -27.38 -0.38
C LEU A 258 -14.81 -26.00 -0.25
N PRO A 259 -15.83 -25.69 -1.06
CA PRO A 259 -16.63 -24.48 -0.93
C PRO A 259 -17.32 -24.43 0.44
N ARG A 260 -17.43 -23.23 1.04
CA ARG A 260 -18.23 -23.02 2.24
C ARG A 260 -19.08 -21.75 2.11
N SER A 261 -20.19 -21.67 2.83
CA SER A 261 -21.06 -20.50 2.89
C SER A 261 -21.17 -19.90 4.30
N SER A 262 -20.93 -20.70 5.34
CA SER A 262 -21.11 -20.28 6.72
C SER A 262 -20.27 -21.05 7.75
N ASP A 263 -20.15 -20.51 8.95
CA ASP A 263 -19.50 -21.17 10.08
C ASP A 263 -20.29 -22.42 10.53
N GLY A 264 -21.60 -22.45 10.30
CA GLY A 264 -22.45 -23.60 10.54
C GLY A 264 -22.07 -24.80 9.65
N GLU A 265 -21.73 -24.56 8.39
CA GLU A 265 -21.23 -25.60 7.48
C GLU A 265 -19.87 -26.14 7.91
N VAL A 266 -18.97 -25.28 8.37
CA VAL A 266 -17.67 -25.70 8.92
C VAL A 266 -17.87 -26.67 10.08
N ALA A 267 -18.76 -26.33 11.02
CA ALA A 267 -19.10 -27.18 12.14
C ALA A 267 -19.76 -28.49 11.70
N ALA A 268 -20.60 -28.47 10.67
CA ALA A 268 -21.24 -29.68 10.12
C ALA A 268 -20.22 -30.60 9.45
N VAL A 269 -19.30 -30.05 8.64
CA VAL A 269 -18.21 -30.81 8.01
C VAL A 269 -17.35 -31.47 9.08
N ASN A 270 -16.94 -30.77 10.11
CA ASN A 270 -16.14 -31.35 11.19
C ASN A 270 -16.87 -32.51 11.90
N ARG A 271 -18.12 -32.27 12.29
CA ARG A 271 -18.92 -33.33 12.93
C ARG A 271 -19.07 -34.56 12.02
N CYS A 272 -19.31 -34.36 10.74
CA CYS A 272 -19.44 -35.46 9.77
C CYS A 272 -18.17 -36.28 9.71
N LEU A 273 -17.01 -35.69 9.52
CA LEU A 273 -15.73 -36.38 9.42
C LEU A 273 -15.39 -37.16 10.72
N VAL A 274 -15.55 -36.50 11.87
CA VAL A 274 -15.30 -37.14 13.18
C VAL A 274 -16.26 -38.33 13.45
N SER A 275 -17.54 -38.21 13.10
CA SER A 275 -18.51 -39.28 13.26
C SER A 275 -18.23 -40.51 12.39
N GLN A 276 -17.51 -40.33 11.29
CA GLN A 276 -17.02 -41.40 10.41
C GLN A 276 -15.65 -41.97 10.81
N GLY A 277 -15.18 -41.60 12.01
CA GLY A 277 -13.92 -42.08 12.58
C GLY A 277 -12.67 -41.51 11.92
N LEU A 278 -12.77 -40.33 11.31
CA LEU A 278 -11.63 -39.57 10.81
C LEU A 278 -11.10 -38.63 11.87
N GLU A 279 -9.78 -38.51 11.95
CA GLU A 279 -9.11 -37.51 12.77
C GLU A 279 -8.86 -36.26 11.92
N VAL A 280 -9.35 -35.13 12.39
CA VAL A 280 -9.15 -33.81 11.72
C VAL A 280 -7.98 -33.12 12.39
N TYR A 281 -6.86 -33.02 11.68
CA TYR A 281 -5.64 -32.41 12.19
C TYR A 281 -5.63 -30.87 12.01
N GLU A 282 -6.29 -30.40 10.97
CA GLU A 282 -6.40 -28.97 10.67
C GLU A 282 -7.77 -28.71 10.03
N LEU A 283 -8.40 -27.64 10.44
CA LEU A 283 -9.65 -27.14 9.87
C LEU A 283 -9.53 -25.61 9.80
N SER A 284 -9.22 -25.11 8.63
CA SER A 284 -9.03 -23.67 8.40
C SER A 284 -10.12 -23.16 7.46
N ALA A 285 -10.95 -22.29 7.98
CA ALA A 285 -11.90 -21.59 7.18
C ALA A 285 -11.18 -20.45 6.44
N GLY A 286 -10.82 -20.68 5.19
CA GLY A 286 -10.35 -19.65 4.28
C GLY A 286 -11.52 -18.70 3.97
N GLY A 287 -11.48 -17.51 4.49
CA GLY A 287 -12.56 -16.56 4.26
C GLY A 287 -12.34 -15.31 5.08
N ASN A 288 -11.66 -14.45 4.56
CA ASN A 288 -11.15 -13.10 4.76
C ASN A 288 -9.65 -13.06 4.46
N ASP A 289 -9.20 -13.89 3.53
CA ASP A 289 -7.86 -13.72 3.02
C ASP A 289 -7.85 -12.47 2.16
N LEU A 290 -7.44 -11.38 2.80
CA LEU A 290 -7.33 -10.09 2.15
C LEU A 290 -6.35 -10.15 0.97
N GLU A 291 -5.37 -11.06 1.03
CA GLU A 291 -4.46 -11.35 -0.07
C GLU A 291 -5.18 -12.02 -1.23
N ALA A 292 -6.07 -12.99 -0.96
CA ALA A 292 -6.89 -13.62 -2.00
C ALA A 292 -7.82 -12.60 -2.69
N ASN A 293 -8.46 -11.71 -1.92
CA ASN A 293 -9.27 -10.61 -2.47
C ASN A 293 -8.43 -9.69 -3.37
N PHE A 294 -7.22 -9.39 -2.94
CA PHE A 294 -6.29 -8.57 -3.70
C PHE A 294 -5.83 -9.28 -4.97
N MET A 295 -5.47 -10.56 -4.87
CA MET A 295 -5.05 -11.36 -6.03
C MET A 295 -6.18 -11.47 -7.07
N GLU A 296 -7.42 -11.72 -6.66
CA GLU A 296 -8.58 -11.74 -7.57
C GLU A 296 -8.73 -10.40 -8.32
N LEU A 297 -8.54 -9.27 -7.62
CA LEU A 297 -8.63 -7.94 -8.25
C LEU A 297 -7.54 -7.68 -9.29
N ILE A 298 -6.33 -8.21 -9.10
CA ILE A 298 -5.21 -7.97 -10.01
C ILE A 298 -5.16 -8.97 -11.18
N GLU A 299 -5.74 -10.18 -11.04
CA GLU A 299 -5.79 -11.21 -12.09
C GLU A 299 -6.86 -10.96 -13.15
N VAL A 300 -7.87 -10.16 -12.87
CA VAL A 300 -8.89 -9.80 -13.86
C VAL A 300 -8.24 -9.03 -15.00
N ARG A 301 -8.02 -9.70 -16.13
CA ARG A 301 -7.59 -9.03 -17.37
C ARG A 301 -8.72 -8.13 -17.88
N PRO A 302 -8.37 -6.98 -18.48
CA PRO A 302 -9.35 -6.05 -19.05
C PRO A 302 -10.13 -6.66 -20.21
#